data_879d76fabd7efa51c84a169b75082c4b
#
_entry.id   879d76fabd7efa51c84a169b75082c4b
#
_cell.length_a   1.000
_cell.length_b   1.000
_cell.length_c   1.000
_cell.angle_alpha   90.00
_cell.angle_beta   90.00
_cell.angle_gamma   90.00
#
_symmetry.space_group_name_H-M   'P 1'
#
loop_
_entity.id
_entity.type
_entity.pdbx_description
1 polymer ?
#
loop_
_entity_poly.entity_id
_entity_poly.type
_entity_poly.pdbx_seq_one_letter_code
_entity_poly.pdbx_strand_id
1 'polypeptide(L)'
;MFDRDSWLEIANTVLSNPLRTGLTGLSIALGIFILVVMQGLGTGLENGVQSTFGDRASNLIEVRTGRTQLAYRGRKPNRQVQLHNSDESALKEQLDTIPAWSRLLFRWGSTVQYENEQGSYGLRGVDPDQKDIAAVNVTAGRFVNARDLLENRKVAVIGGQVLRDLYPRGTKPADAVGSFVMLRGIQFAVVGAFDQAGSRWENRSVYVPFTTAQSLFQNSDVISRLSIGTGAAEIEETRTTSTGLLSWLQNRLAVHPEDSEGVWVENRNEDAEMFRSIFQGINLFVWFVGLMTLLAGAMGVANIMAIVVRERTKEIGVRKALGATSGSIVGQIVQESVVLMLVSGCVGLIAGVWTLQSLAPYADHEFFSNPRVDFVSAILALGILMSVGVLSALGPATRAVSIRPVEALRDE
;
A
#
# COMPACT_ATOMS: atom_id res chain seq x y z
N MET A 1 17.40 -34.76 24.65
CA MET A 1 17.35 -33.30 24.79
C MET A 1 15.92 -32.78 24.92
N PHE A 2 14.90 -33.53 24.51
CA PHE A 2 13.47 -33.21 24.72
C PHE A 2 12.84 -34.38 25.50
N ASP A 3 13.21 -34.48 26.79
CA ASP A 3 12.68 -35.50 27.66
C ASP A 3 11.38 -35.01 28.32
N ARG A 4 10.41 -35.88 28.55
CA ARG A 4 9.10 -35.58 29.15
C ARG A 4 9.25 -34.90 30.51
N ASP A 5 10.31 -35.23 31.24
CA ASP A 5 10.63 -34.67 32.54
C ASP A 5 11.04 -33.18 32.46
N SER A 6 11.73 -32.77 31.38
CA SER A 6 12.09 -31.35 31.14
C SER A 6 10.87 -30.46 30.92
N TRP A 7 9.82 -30.96 30.26
CA TRP A 7 8.57 -30.20 30.07
C TRP A 7 7.77 -30.06 31.36
N LEU A 8 7.76 -31.08 32.22
CA LEU A 8 7.12 -31.02 33.53
C LEU A 8 7.84 -30.05 34.46
N GLU A 9 9.17 -29.98 34.40
CA GLU A 9 9.97 -29.01 35.15
C GLU A 9 9.68 -27.58 34.69
N ILE A 10 9.60 -27.32 33.36
CA ILE A 10 9.25 -26.00 32.82
C ILE A 10 7.84 -25.58 33.29
N ALA A 11 6.87 -26.48 33.20
CA ALA A 11 5.51 -26.20 33.66
C ALA A 11 5.47 -25.87 35.16
N ASN A 12 6.18 -26.63 36.00
CA ASN A 12 6.27 -26.39 37.43
C ASN A 12 6.96 -25.05 37.76
N THR A 13 7.99 -24.64 36.99
CA THR A 13 8.67 -23.37 37.15
C THR A 13 7.75 -22.21 36.83
N VAL A 14 6.96 -22.30 35.76
CA VAL A 14 5.98 -21.30 35.35
C VAL A 14 4.88 -21.16 36.40
N LEU A 15 4.45 -22.28 37.01
CA LEU A 15 3.37 -22.34 37.99
C LEU A 15 3.81 -21.98 39.42
N SER A 16 5.09 -22.00 39.74
CA SER A 16 5.60 -21.68 41.08
C SER A 16 5.40 -20.20 41.46
N ASN A 17 5.45 -19.26 40.49
CA ASN A 17 5.23 -17.83 40.67
C ASN A 17 4.32 -17.26 39.57
N PRO A 18 3.01 -17.60 39.55
CA PRO A 18 2.15 -17.36 38.37
C PRO A 18 1.92 -15.90 38.07
N LEU A 19 1.89 -15.03 39.09
CA LEU A 19 1.69 -13.59 38.92
C LEU A 19 2.89 -12.95 38.21
N ARG A 20 4.11 -13.30 38.62
CA ARG A 20 5.34 -12.73 38.06
C ARG A 20 5.57 -13.22 36.61
N THR A 21 5.43 -14.53 36.40
CA THR A 21 5.58 -15.14 35.08
C THR A 21 4.48 -14.66 34.14
N GLY A 22 3.25 -14.53 34.63
CA GLY A 22 2.13 -14.02 33.85
C GLY A 22 2.32 -12.56 33.43
N LEU A 23 2.76 -11.68 34.35
CA LEU A 23 3.03 -10.26 34.02
C LEU A 23 4.16 -10.11 32.98
N THR A 24 5.22 -10.91 33.10
CA THR A 24 6.32 -10.86 32.13
C THR A 24 5.89 -11.44 30.78
N GLY A 25 5.18 -12.57 30.79
CA GLY A 25 4.59 -13.12 29.58
C GLY A 25 3.64 -12.16 28.88
N LEU A 26 2.81 -11.46 29.66
CA LEU A 26 1.93 -10.40 29.14
C LEU A 26 2.71 -9.25 28.50
N SER A 27 3.81 -8.81 29.12
CA SER A 27 4.67 -7.74 28.54
C SER A 27 5.25 -8.13 27.20
N ILE A 28 5.71 -9.39 27.06
CA ILE A 28 6.21 -9.92 25.78
C ILE A 28 5.08 -10.05 24.76
N ALA A 29 3.93 -10.58 25.18
CA ALA A 29 2.75 -10.73 24.32
C ALA A 29 2.27 -9.39 23.81
N LEU A 30 2.23 -8.35 24.66
CA LEU A 30 1.91 -6.97 24.26
C LEU A 30 2.94 -6.42 23.28
N GLY A 31 4.22 -6.68 23.45
CA GLY A 31 5.27 -6.26 22.53
C GLY A 31 5.06 -6.82 21.11
N ILE A 32 4.83 -8.13 21.00
CA ILE A 32 4.52 -8.78 19.72
C ILE A 32 3.17 -8.32 19.18
N PHE A 33 2.15 -8.18 20.02
CA PHE A 33 0.84 -7.67 19.65
C PHE A 33 0.94 -6.29 19.00
N ILE A 34 1.62 -5.34 19.65
CA ILE A 34 1.81 -3.98 19.13
C ILE A 34 2.56 -4.03 17.78
N LEU A 35 3.64 -4.80 17.69
CA LEU A 35 4.41 -4.95 16.45
C LEU A 35 3.52 -5.47 15.31
N VAL A 36 2.77 -6.54 15.55
CA VAL A 36 1.88 -7.18 14.57
C VAL A 36 0.77 -6.23 14.13
N VAL A 37 0.12 -5.55 15.07
CA VAL A 37 -0.96 -4.60 14.77
C VAL A 37 -0.43 -3.40 14.00
N MET A 38 0.66 -2.80 14.43
CA MET A 38 1.28 -1.65 13.75
C MET A 38 1.71 -2.01 12.32
N GLN A 39 2.29 -3.19 12.14
CA GLN A 39 2.70 -3.67 10.81
C GLN A 39 1.49 -3.93 9.92
N GLY A 40 0.44 -4.56 10.44
CA GLY A 40 -0.79 -4.78 9.69
C GLY A 40 -1.52 -3.50 9.32
N LEU A 41 -1.53 -2.50 10.21
CA LEU A 41 -2.07 -1.16 9.90
C LEU A 41 -1.22 -0.45 8.83
N GLY A 42 0.12 -0.54 8.92
CA GLY A 42 1.03 -0.01 7.92
C GLY A 42 0.78 -0.62 6.54
N THR A 43 0.66 -1.94 6.46
CA THR A 43 0.34 -2.66 5.20
C THR A 43 -1.06 -2.30 4.69
N GLY A 44 -2.04 -2.12 5.58
CA GLY A 44 -3.39 -1.69 5.21
C GLY A 44 -3.41 -0.29 4.59
N LEU A 45 -2.61 0.64 5.11
CA LEU A 45 -2.43 1.97 4.55
C LEU A 45 -1.69 1.93 3.21
N GLU A 46 -0.61 1.15 3.11
CA GLU A 46 0.14 0.95 1.87
C GLU A 46 -0.77 0.39 0.77
N ASN A 47 -1.52 -0.67 1.06
CA ASN A 47 -2.47 -1.26 0.13
C ASN A 47 -3.58 -0.28 -0.27
N GLY A 48 -4.10 0.52 0.65
CA GLY A 48 -5.11 1.54 0.39
C GLY A 48 -4.60 2.65 -0.54
N VAL A 49 -3.41 3.17 -0.24
CA VAL A 49 -2.73 4.16 -1.11
C VAL A 49 -2.41 3.53 -2.46
N GLN A 50 -1.88 2.32 -2.48
CA GLN A 50 -1.56 1.62 -3.73
C GLN A 50 -2.80 1.31 -4.57
N SER A 51 -3.94 0.94 -3.96
CA SER A 51 -5.20 0.73 -4.70
C SER A 51 -5.78 2.04 -5.26
N THR A 52 -5.57 3.15 -4.58
CA THR A 52 -6.04 4.47 -5.04
C THR A 52 -5.15 5.06 -6.12
N PHE A 53 -3.84 4.86 -6.04
CA PHE A 53 -2.86 5.45 -6.94
C PHE A 53 -2.14 4.43 -7.85
N GLY A 54 -2.12 3.17 -7.52
CA GLY A 54 -1.15 2.19 -8.00
C GLY A 54 -1.55 1.31 -9.17
N ASP A 55 -2.84 1.19 -9.53
CA ASP A 55 -3.25 0.48 -10.75
C ASP A 55 -3.13 1.36 -12.00
N ARG A 56 -2.94 2.66 -11.82
CA ARG A 56 -2.50 3.55 -12.88
C ARG A 56 -1.03 3.31 -13.12
N ALA A 57 -0.66 3.12 -14.38
CA ALA A 57 0.74 2.91 -14.73
C ALA A 57 1.61 3.91 -13.95
N SER A 58 2.44 3.40 -13.03
CA SER A 58 3.39 4.22 -12.28
C SER A 58 4.37 4.94 -13.22
N ASN A 59 4.48 4.45 -14.46
CA ASN A 59 5.34 4.95 -15.51
C ASN A 59 4.60 5.95 -16.40
N LEU A 60 4.21 7.09 -15.82
CA LEU A 60 3.35 8.07 -16.48
C LEU A 60 3.80 9.51 -16.15
N ILE A 61 3.90 10.34 -17.18
CA ILE A 61 3.98 11.81 -17.08
C ILE A 61 2.63 12.38 -17.50
N GLU A 62 1.99 13.14 -16.63
CA GLU A 62 0.75 13.85 -16.92
C GLU A 62 1.01 15.35 -17.11
N VAL A 63 0.49 15.91 -18.19
CA VAL A 63 0.49 17.35 -18.48
C VAL A 63 -0.91 17.91 -18.29
N ARG A 64 -1.02 18.96 -17.49
CA ARG A 64 -2.25 19.71 -17.25
C ARG A 64 -2.00 21.20 -17.40
N THR A 65 -3.04 21.93 -17.72
CA THR A 65 -3.00 23.40 -17.79
C THR A 65 -4.09 24.00 -16.94
N GLY A 66 -3.81 25.21 -16.44
CA GLY A 66 -4.73 25.91 -15.57
C GLY A 66 -4.74 27.42 -15.84
N ARG A 67 -4.82 28.22 -14.78
CA ARG A 67 -4.82 29.69 -14.88
C ARG A 67 -3.51 30.27 -14.41
N THR A 68 -2.92 31.14 -15.22
CA THR A 68 -1.68 31.84 -14.87
C THR A 68 -1.87 32.75 -13.68
N GLN A 69 -0.92 32.79 -12.77
CA GLN A 69 -0.86 33.74 -11.66
C GLN A 69 0.03 34.97 -12.01
N LEU A 70 1.03 34.77 -12.87
CA LEU A 70 2.02 35.77 -13.20
C LEU A 70 1.83 36.33 -14.62
N ALA A 71 2.11 37.61 -14.78
CA ALA A 71 2.19 38.25 -16.12
C ALA A 71 3.47 37.80 -16.82
N TYR A 72 3.39 37.48 -18.12
CA TYR A 72 4.55 37.05 -18.88
C TYR A 72 4.42 37.38 -20.37
N ARG A 73 5.50 37.88 -20.99
CA ARG A 73 5.57 38.24 -22.41
C ARG A 73 4.38 39.07 -22.88
N GLY A 74 4.00 40.09 -22.10
CA GLY A 74 2.88 41.01 -22.43
C GLY A 74 1.48 40.44 -22.20
N ARG A 75 1.36 39.18 -21.69
CA ARG A 75 0.09 38.56 -21.32
C ARG A 75 -0.24 38.83 -19.86
N LYS A 76 -1.53 39.11 -19.58
CA LYS A 76 -2.02 39.38 -18.23
C LYS A 76 -2.09 38.10 -17.37
N PRO A 77 -1.98 38.21 -16.04
CA PRO A 77 -2.27 37.11 -15.13
C PRO A 77 -3.75 36.68 -15.20
N ASN A 78 -4.08 35.57 -14.59
CA ASN A 78 -5.42 34.94 -14.56
C ASN A 78 -5.95 34.53 -15.96
N ARG A 79 -5.04 34.27 -16.90
CA ARG A 79 -5.36 33.75 -18.24
C ARG A 79 -5.52 32.24 -18.15
N GLN A 80 -6.63 31.71 -18.70
CA GLN A 80 -6.78 30.27 -18.88
C GLN A 80 -5.79 29.78 -19.94
N VAL A 81 -4.85 28.95 -19.58
CA VAL A 81 -3.98 28.23 -20.50
C VAL A 81 -4.70 26.99 -20.99
N GLN A 82 -4.59 26.69 -22.28
CA GLN A 82 -5.19 25.49 -22.88
C GLN A 82 -4.16 24.82 -23.77
N LEU A 83 -4.13 23.50 -23.78
CA LEU A 83 -3.42 22.69 -24.76
C LEU A 83 -4.33 22.47 -25.96
N HIS A 84 -3.76 22.54 -27.15
CA HIS A 84 -4.43 22.34 -28.41
C HIS A 84 -3.80 21.15 -29.18
N ASN A 85 -4.52 20.62 -30.16
CA ASN A 85 -4.00 19.53 -30.99
C ASN A 85 -2.66 19.89 -31.69
N SER A 86 -2.45 21.20 -32.01
CA SER A 86 -1.19 21.68 -32.57
C SER A 86 0.00 21.62 -31.60
N ASP A 87 -0.28 21.72 -30.30
CA ASP A 87 0.75 21.58 -29.26
C ASP A 87 1.16 20.13 -29.08
N GLU A 88 0.19 19.22 -29.16
CA GLU A 88 0.43 17.78 -29.15
C GLU A 88 1.31 17.35 -30.33
N SER A 89 0.99 17.81 -31.55
CA SER A 89 1.76 17.48 -32.75
C SER A 89 3.21 17.94 -32.64
N ALA A 90 3.43 19.19 -32.18
CA ALA A 90 4.75 19.72 -31.98
C ALA A 90 5.53 19.02 -30.85
N LEU A 91 4.82 18.51 -29.83
CA LEU A 91 5.43 17.74 -28.76
C LEU A 91 5.87 16.33 -29.23
N LYS A 92 5.07 15.68 -30.05
CA LYS A 92 5.41 14.39 -30.65
C LYS A 92 6.66 14.43 -31.55
N GLU A 93 6.86 15.57 -32.23
CA GLU A 93 8.07 15.78 -33.03
C GLU A 93 9.35 15.93 -32.19
N GLN A 94 9.20 16.33 -30.92
CA GLN A 94 10.34 16.57 -30.03
C GLN A 94 10.70 15.36 -29.17
N LEU A 95 9.77 14.44 -28.96
CA LEU A 95 9.96 13.25 -28.14
C LEU A 95 10.12 12.02 -29.05
N ASP A 96 11.36 11.58 -29.25
CA ASP A 96 11.72 10.54 -30.23
C ASP A 96 11.13 9.16 -29.97
N THR A 97 10.81 8.83 -28.69
CA THR A 97 10.31 7.50 -28.34
C THR A 97 9.30 7.57 -27.19
N ILE A 98 8.03 7.47 -27.54
CA ILE A 98 6.94 7.46 -26.55
C ILE A 98 6.21 6.12 -26.65
N PRO A 99 6.27 5.25 -25.60
CA PRO A 99 5.63 3.94 -25.62
C PRO A 99 4.11 3.99 -25.68
N ALA A 100 3.50 4.99 -25.02
CA ALA A 100 2.07 5.17 -24.97
C ALA A 100 1.70 6.66 -24.85
N TRP A 101 0.61 7.04 -25.50
CA TRP A 101 0.16 8.43 -25.57
C TRP A 101 -1.35 8.53 -25.51
N SER A 102 -1.89 9.33 -24.59
CA SER A 102 -3.33 9.56 -24.56
C SER A 102 -3.67 11.01 -24.25
N ARG A 103 -4.48 11.57 -25.14
CA ARG A 103 -5.20 12.82 -24.89
C ARG A 103 -6.43 12.53 -24.06
N LEU A 104 -6.73 13.42 -23.14
CA LEU A 104 -7.97 13.35 -22.37
C LEU A 104 -8.72 14.68 -22.52
N LEU A 105 -9.98 14.60 -22.93
CA LEU A 105 -10.96 15.65 -22.80
C LEU A 105 -11.96 15.28 -21.71
N PHE A 106 -11.96 16.03 -20.62
CA PHE A 106 -12.78 15.71 -19.46
C PHE A 106 -13.89 16.74 -19.25
N ARG A 107 -15.12 16.25 -19.03
CA ARG A 107 -16.27 17.05 -18.62
C ARG A 107 -17.04 16.37 -17.52
N TRP A 108 -17.13 17.03 -16.38
CA TRP A 108 -17.98 16.59 -15.28
C TRP A 108 -19.40 17.09 -15.47
N GLY A 109 -20.37 16.39 -14.86
CA GLY A 109 -21.76 16.83 -14.92
C GLY A 109 -22.48 16.57 -16.26
N SER A 110 -21.94 15.68 -17.09
CA SER A 110 -22.61 15.33 -18.35
C SER A 110 -23.79 14.39 -18.10
N THR A 111 -24.95 14.75 -18.66
CA THR A 111 -26.15 13.91 -18.58
C THR A 111 -25.97 12.67 -19.45
N VAL A 112 -26.11 11.53 -18.82
CA VAL A 112 -26.18 10.21 -19.47
C VAL A 112 -27.55 9.63 -19.20
N GLN A 113 -28.24 9.15 -20.23
CA GLN A 113 -29.56 8.57 -20.13
C GLN A 113 -29.59 7.19 -20.80
N TYR A 114 -30.24 6.25 -20.16
CA TYR A 114 -30.59 4.96 -20.70
C TYR A 114 -32.11 4.74 -20.49
N GLU A 115 -32.85 4.59 -21.58
CA GLU A 115 -34.32 4.53 -21.55
C GLU A 115 -34.93 5.70 -20.75
N ASN A 116 -35.56 5.43 -19.62
CA ASN A 116 -36.20 6.43 -18.75
C ASN A 116 -35.33 6.90 -17.60
N GLU A 117 -34.19 6.23 -17.37
CA GLU A 117 -33.28 6.57 -16.29
C GLU A 117 -32.18 7.52 -16.77
N GLN A 118 -31.88 8.54 -15.97
CA GLN A 118 -30.82 9.50 -16.29
C GLN A 118 -30.01 9.86 -15.06
N GLY A 119 -28.74 10.20 -15.28
CA GLY A 119 -27.84 10.63 -14.23
C GLY A 119 -26.74 11.57 -14.73
N SER A 120 -26.01 12.15 -13.77
CA SER A 120 -24.89 13.05 -14.03
C SER A 120 -23.56 12.32 -13.78
N TYR A 121 -22.73 12.24 -14.83
CA TYR A 121 -21.50 11.45 -14.83
C TYR A 121 -20.32 12.22 -15.44
N GLY A 122 -19.11 11.72 -15.24
CA GLY A 122 -17.91 12.20 -15.92
C GLY A 122 -17.89 11.67 -17.36
N LEU A 123 -17.79 12.56 -18.33
CA LEU A 123 -17.53 12.17 -19.71
C LEU A 123 -16.06 12.37 -20.04
N ARG A 124 -15.43 11.33 -20.55
CA ARG A 124 -13.99 11.28 -20.87
C ARG A 124 -13.79 10.92 -22.32
N GLY A 125 -13.35 11.88 -23.13
CA GLY A 125 -12.84 11.61 -24.48
C GLY A 125 -11.39 11.14 -24.36
N VAL A 126 -11.07 9.96 -24.90
CA VAL A 126 -9.74 9.33 -24.72
C VAL A 126 -9.23 8.69 -25.99
N ASP A 127 -7.92 8.52 -26.06
CA ASP A 127 -7.25 7.67 -27.04
C ASP A 127 -7.21 6.19 -26.59
N PRO A 128 -6.94 5.23 -27.48
CA PRO A 128 -6.92 3.80 -27.14
C PRO A 128 -5.91 3.44 -26.05
N ASP A 129 -4.72 4.08 -26.05
CA ASP A 129 -3.64 3.82 -25.09
C ASP A 129 -4.03 4.17 -23.65
N GLN A 130 -5.13 4.93 -23.47
CA GLN A 130 -5.68 5.23 -22.14
C GLN A 130 -6.02 3.98 -21.36
N LYS A 131 -6.39 2.89 -22.05
CA LYS A 131 -6.67 1.61 -21.39
C LYS A 131 -5.47 1.12 -20.60
N ASP A 132 -4.29 1.14 -21.21
CA ASP A 132 -3.06 0.65 -20.59
C ASP A 132 -2.46 1.67 -19.62
N ILE A 133 -2.51 2.97 -19.98
CA ILE A 133 -2.05 4.09 -19.15
C ILE A 133 -2.81 4.16 -17.82
N ALA A 134 -4.14 4.00 -17.85
CA ALA A 134 -4.99 4.06 -16.66
C ALA A 134 -5.32 2.67 -16.08
N ALA A 135 -4.70 1.60 -16.62
CA ALA A 135 -4.95 0.20 -16.26
C ALA A 135 -6.47 -0.12 -16.19
N VAL A 136 -7.23 0.34 -17.21
CA VAL A 136 -8.69 0.20 -17.21
C VAL A 136 -9.09 -1.26 -17.33
N ASN A 137 -9.73 -1.79 -16.28
CA ASN A 137 -10.23 -3.17 -16.25
C ASN A 137 -11.57 -3.29 -17.01
N VAL A 138 -11.51 -3.68 -18.27
CA VAL A 138 -12.70 -3.91 -19.10
C VAL A 138 -13.32 -5.26 -18.71
N THR A 139 -14.50 -5.22 -18.12
CA THR A 139 -15.22 -6.41 -17.62
C THR A 139 -16.08 -7.09 -18.69
N ALA A 140 -16.48 -6.35 -19.73
CA ALA A 140 -17.21 -6.90 -20.86
C ALA A 140 -17.02 -6.05 -22.13
N GLY A 141 -17.08 -6.68 -23.29
CA GLY A 141 -16.92 -6.01 -24.58
C GLY A 141 -15.47 -5.57 -24.85
N ARG A 142 -15.29 -4.36 -25.36
CA ARG A 142 -13.99 -3.78 -25.72
C ARG A 142 -13.85 -2.33 -25.29
N PHE A 143 -12.63 -1.86 -25.19
CA PHE A 143 -12.32 -0.44 -25.04
C PHE A 143 -12.40 0.31 -26.39
N VAL A 144 -12.24 1.63 -26.35
CA VAL A 144 -12.09 2.49 -27.53
C VAL A 144 -10.86 2.04 -28.33
N ASN A 145 -10.95 2.03 -29.64
CA ASN A 145 -9.85 1.64 -30.53
C ASN A 145 -9.54 2.74 -31.58
N ALA A 146 -8.45 2.57 -32.31
CA ALA A 146 -7.98 3.55 -33.30
C ALA A 146 -9.03 3.82 -34.42
N ARG A 147 -9.80 2.79 -34.81
CA ARG A 147 -10.83 2.98 -35.82
C ARG A 147 -11.99 3.84 -35.35
N ASP A 148 -12.33 3.77 -34.05
CA ASP A 148 -13.36 4.62 -33.45
C ASP A 148 -12.97 6.11 -33.49
N LEU A 149 -11.66 6.41 -33.32
CA LEU A 149 -11.14 7.76 -33.44
C LEU A 149 -11.15 8.26 -34.89
N LEU A 150 -10.65 7.44 -35.83
CA LEU A 150 -10.54 7.83 -37.23
C LEU A 150 -11.89 8.11 -37.88
N GLU A 151 -12.89 7.27 -37.54
CA GLU A 151 -14.24 7.38 -38.10
C GLU A 151 -15.19 8.24 -37.24
N ASN A 152 -14.68 8.85 -36.14
CA ASN A 152 -15.50 9.63 -35.17
C ASN A 152 -16.73 8.84 -34.71
N ARG A 153 -16.56 7.56 -34.40
CA ARG A 153 -17.68 6.68 -34.03
C ARG A 153 -18.32 7.11 -32.71
N LYS A 154 -19.65 7.06 -32.68
CA LYS A 154 -20.43 7.32 -31.47
C LYS A 154 -20.51 6.03 -30.64
N VAL A 155 -19.41 5.67 -30.00
CA VAL A 155 -19.30 4.50 -29.12
C VAL A 155 -18.95 4.93 -27.71
N ALA A 156 -19.43 4.19 -26.71
CA ALA A 156 -19.24 4.45 -25.32
C ALA A 156 -18.77 3.21 -24.56
N VAL A 157 -17.88 3.38 -23.60
CA VAL A 157 -17.49 2.37 -22.60
C VAL A 157 -17.95 2.89 -21.25
N ILE A 158 -18.85 2.17 -20.59
CA ILE A 158 -19.52 2.64 -19.37
C ILE A 158 -18.88 2.07 -18.11
N GLY A 159 -18.72 2.91 -17.08
CA GLY A 159 -18.21 2.49 -15.78
C GLY A 159 -19.22 1.70 -14.95
N GLY A 160 -18.74 0.85 -14.06
CA GLY A 160 -19.57 -0.02 -13.24
C GLY A 160 -20.63 0.70 -12.42
N GLN A 161 -20.36 1.93 -11.96
CA GLN A 161 -21.38 2.72 -11.25
C GLN A 161 -22.46 3.26 -12.21
N VAL A 162 -22.10 3.66 -13.44
CA VAL A 162 -23.05 4.09 -14.47
C VAL A 162 -23.99 2.94 -14.82
N LEU A 163 -23.45 1.72 -14.95
CA LEU A 163 -24.24 0.51 -15.18
C LEU A 163 -25.23 0.27 -14.03
N ARG A 164 -24.78 0.33 -12.79
CA ARG A 164 -25.63 0.09 -11.61
C ARG A 164 -26.75 1.12 -11.45
N ASP A 165 -26.46 2.37 -11.81
CA ASP A 165 -27.40 3.48 -11.62
C ASP A 165 -28.46 3.55 -12.71
N LEU A 166 -28.10 3.26 -13.98
CA LEU A 166 -28.98 3.49 -15.14
C LEU A 166 -29.67 2.22 -15.66
N TYR A 167 -29.08 1.06 -15.45
CA TYR A 167 -29.65 -0.19 -15.95
C TYR A 167 -30.49 -0.91 -14.88
N PRO A 168 -31.41 -1.80 -15.27
CA PRO A 168 -32.18 -2.59 -14.33
C PRO A 168 -31.29 -3.34 -13.35
N ARG A 169 -31.74 -3.49 -12.11
CA ARG A 169 -30.97 -4.18 -11.06
C ARG A 169 -30.61 -5.61 -11.48
N GLY A 170 -29.34 -5.98 -11.34
CA GLY A 170 -28.84 -7.30 -11.70
C GLY A 170 -28.38 -7.44 -13.16
N THR A 171 -28.43 -6.38 -13.96
CA THR A 171 -27.87 -6.38 -15.32
C THR A 171 -26.38 -6.68 -15.27
N LYS A 172 -25.95 -7.70 -16.00
CA LYS A 172 -24.53 -8.04 -16.11
C LYS A 172 -23.84 -7.09 -17.09
N PRO A 173 -22.53 -6.80 -16.91
CA PRO A 173 -21.77 -5.96 -17.84
C PRO A 173 -21.89 -6.40 -19.31
N ALA A 174 -21.96 -7.71 -19.57
CA ALA A 174 -22.10 -8.26 -20.92
C ALA A 174 -23.44 -7.92 -21.57
N ASP A 175 -24.51 -7.81 -20.78
CA ASP A 175 -25.87 -7.53 -21.30
C ASP A 175 -26.01 -6.04 -21.68
N ALA A 176 -25.18 -5.17 -21.13
CA ALA A 176 -25.17 -3.76 -21.50
C ALA A 176 -24.44 -3.50 -22.82
N VAL A 177 -23.56 -4.41 -23.25
CA VAL A 177 -22.84 -4.28 -24.53
C VAL A 177 -23.81 -4.48 -25.68
N GLY A 178 -23.82 -3.53 -26.63
CA GLY A 178 -24.74 -3.51 -27.76
C GLY A 178 -25.99 -2.65 -27.52
N SER A 179 -26.25 -2.21 -26.28
CA SER A 179 -27.30 -1.23 -25.99
C SER A 179 -26.90 0.19 -26.42
N PHE A 180 -27.80 1.14 -26.28
CA PHE A 180 -27.57 2.53 -26.62
C PHE A 180 -27.83 3.42 -25.42
N VAL A 181 -26.92 4.38 -25.20
CA VAL A 181 -27.06 5.43 -24.19
C VAL A 181 -27.11 6.80 -24.87
N MET A 182 -27.87 7.73 -24.31
CA MET A 182 -27.91 9.12 -24.76
C MET A 182 -26.90 9.93 -23.96
N LEU A 183 -25.94 10.53 -24.63
CA LEU A 183 -24.97 11.47 -24.07
C LEU A 183 -25.29 12.87 -24.60
N ARG A 184 -25.73 13.77 -23.72
CA ARG A 184 -26.13 15.13 -24.12
C ARG A 184 -27.10 15.17 -25.31
N GLY A 185 -28.04 14.26 -25.38
CA GLY A 185 -29.04 14.16 -26.45
C GLY A 185 -28.55 13.48 -27.74
N ILE A 186 -27.35 12.91 -27.74
CA ILE A 186 -26.79 12.14 -28.87
C ILE A 186 -26.67 10.68 -28.49
N GLN A 187 -27.09 9.80 -29.38
CA GLN A 187 -27.07 8.36 -29.17
C GLN A 187 -25.67 7.77 -29.38
N PHE A 188 -25.23 6.96 -28.41
CA PHE A 188 -23.96 6.23 -28.42
C PHE A 188 -24.20 4.74 -28.23
N ALA A 189 -23.56 3.90 -29.04
CA ALA A 189 -23.58 2.46 -28.85
C ALA A 189 -22.60 2.06 -27.73
N VAL A 190 -23.08 1.31 -26.75
CA VAL A 190 -22.23 0.77 -25.68
C VAL A 190 -21.42 -0.40 -26.25
N VAL A 191 -20.09 -0.24 -26.35
CA VAL A 191 -19.17 -1.26 -26.89
C VAL A 191 -18.40 -2.00 -25.79
N GLY A 192 -18.49 -1.51 -24.57
CA GLY A 192 -17.85 -2.17 -23.43
C GLY A 192 -18.30 -1.58 -22.09
N ALA A 193 -18.02 -2.34 -21.05
CA ALA A 193 -18.17 -1.92 -19.67
C ALA A 193 -16.88 -2.19 -18.90
N PHE A 194 -16.55 -1.36 -17.93
CA PHE A 194 -15.38 -1.49 -17.09
C PHE A 194 -15.75 -1.32 -15.61
N ASP A 195 -14.96 -1.93 -14.74
CA ASP A 195 -15.08 -1.72 -13.30
C ASP A 195 -13.66 -1.59 -12.70
N GLN A 196 -13.38 -0.43 -12.15
CA GLN A 196 -12.10 -0.10 -11.55
C GLN A 196 -12.20 -0.27 -10.04
N ALA A 197 -11.54 -1.29 -9.51
CA ALA A 197 -11.51 -1.54 -8.08
C ALA A 197 -10.95 -0.32 -7.33
N GLY A 198 -11.61 0.09 -6.23
CA GLY A 198 -11.15 1.19 -5.39
C GLY A 198 -11.41 2.61 -5.95
N SER A 199 -11.80 2.79 -7.22
CA SER A 199 -12.01 4.11 -7.81
C SER A 199 -13.48 4.43 -8.10
N ARG A 200 -14.18 5.04 -7.12
CA ARG A 200 -15.56 5.53 -7.33
C ARG A 200 -15.67 6.53 -8.48
N TRP A 201 -14.68 7.40 -8.62
CA TRP A 201 -14.68 8.47 -9.61
C TRP A 201 -14.57 7.93 -11.03
N GLU A 202 -13.73 6.92 -11.25
CA GLU A 202 -13.62 6.27 -12.55
C GLU A 202 -14.87 5.49 -12.90
N ASN A 203 -15.41 4.72 -11.96
CA ASN A 203 -16.65 3.97 -12.15
C ASN A 203 -17.87 4.86 -12.42
N ARG A 204 -17.83 6.15 -12.06
CA ARG A 204 -18.84 7.16 -12.42
C ARG A 204 -18.51 7.90 -13.72
N SER A 205 -17.77 7.29 -14.61
CA SER A 205 -17.38 7.91 -15.88
C SER A 205 -17.84 7.07 -17.08
N VAL A 206 -17.97 7.75 -18.21
CA VAL A 206 -18.19 7.14 -19.53
C VAL A 206 -17.03 7.55 -20.43
N TYR A 207 -16.36 6.57 -21.02
CA TYR A 207 -15.31 6.80 -22.01
C TYR A 207 -15.91 6.82 -23.41
N VAL A 208 -15.47 7.78 -24.23
CA VAL A 208 -15.81 7.91 -25.65
C VAL A 208 -14.54 8.22 -26.43
N PRO A 209 -14.50 8.02 -27.77
CA PRO A 209 -13.32 8.40 -28.56
C PRO A 209 -13.03 9.89 -28.42
N PHE A 210 -11.75 10.25 -28.31
CA PHE A 210 -11.31 11.63 -28.10
C PHE A 210 -11.84 12.58 -29.18
N THR A 211 -11.72 12.19 -30.46
CA THR A 211 -12.19 12.98 -31.61
C THR A 211 -13.69 13.20 -31.59
N THR A 212 -14.46 12.19 -31.19
CA THR A 212 -15.90 12.29 -31.01
C THR A 212 -16.25 13.26 -29.85
N ALA A 213 -15.51 13.17 -28.74
CA ALA A 213 -15.70 14.09 -27.62
C ALA A 213 -15.40 15.56 -28.02
N GLN A 214 -14.34 15.82 -28.77
CA GLN A 214 -14.06 17.17 -29.29
C GLN A 214 -15.20 17.71 -30.15
N SER A 215 -15.78 16.89 -31.03
CA SER A 215 -16.93 17.26 -31.86
C SER A 215 -18.19 17.57 -31.04
N LEU A 216 -18.42 16.84 -29.91
CA LEU A 216 -19.52 17.07 -29.00
C LEU A 216 -19.43 18.38 -28.21
N PHE A 217 -18.20 18.83 -27.90
CA PHE A 217 -17.96 20.01 -27.09
C PHE A 217 -17.58 21.23 -27.96
N GLN A 218 -18.43 21.54 -28.94
CA GLN A 218 -18.36 22.75 -29.76
C GLN A 218 -17.19 22.78 -30.76
N ASN A 219 -16.82 21.66 -31.33
CA ASN A 219 -15.76 21.54 -32.31
C ASN A 219 -14.43 22.16 -31.82
N SER A 220 -14.13 21.96 -30.55
CA SER A 220 -12.96 22.51 -29.86
C SER A 220 -11.77 21.57 -30.08
N ASP A 221 -10.61 22.10 -30.40
CA ASP A 221 -9.32 21.41 -30.50
C ASP A 221 -8.57 21.32 -29.16
N VAL A 222 -9.26 21.60 -28.05
CA VAL A 222 -8.69 21.66 -26.71
C VAL A 222 -8.44 20.26 -26.16
N ILE A 223 -7.29 20.10 -25.52
CA ILE A 223 -6.89 18.93 -24.72
C ILE A 223 -6.92 19.34 -23.26
N SER A 224 -7.72 18.65 -22.42
CA SER A 224 -7.79 18.94 -20.98
C SER A 224 -6.58 18.38 -20.23
N ARG A 225 -6.06 17.24 -20.68
CA ARG A 225 -4.89 16.55 -20.11
C ARG A 225 -4.21 15.73 -21.18
N LEU A 226 -2.90 15.65 -21.09
CA LEU A 226 -2.09 14.77 -21.90
C LEU A 226 -1.37 13.79 -20.99
N SER A 227 -1.47 12.51 -21.29
CA SER A 227 -0.83 11.43 -20.56
C SER A 227 0.21 10.77 -21.44
N ILE A 228 1.44 10.68 -20.96
CA ILE A 228 2.60 10.16 -21.69
C ILE A 228 3.15 8.99 -20.90
N GLY A 229 3.02 7.77 -21.44
CA GLY A 229 3.61 6.58 -20.85
C GLY A 229 5.11 6.56 -21.07
N THR A 230 5.88 6.39 -20.00
CA THR A 230 7.36 6.35 -20.05
C THR A 230 7.91 4.91 -20.15
N GLY A 231 7.03 3.90 -20.14
CA GLY A 231 7.44 2.50 -20.19
C GLY A 231 8.29 2.10 -18.99
N ALA A 232 9.40 1.40 -19.23
CA ALA A 232 10.34 0.95 -18.20
C ALA A 232 11.50 1.93 -17.96
N ALA A 233 11.34 3.23 -18.29
CA ALA A 233 12.38 4.23 -18.11
C ALA A 233 12.77 4.40 -16.63
N GLU A 234 14.03 4.67 -16.37
CA GLU A 234 14.52 4.95 -15.02
C GLU A 234 13.96 6.28 -14.50
N ILE A 235 13.85 6.42 -13.17
CA ILE A 235 13.26 7.59 -12.52
C ILE A 235 13.99 8.87 -12.89
N GLU A 236 15.32 8.83 -12.97
CA GLU A 236 16.13 9.99 -13.31
C GLU A 236 15.93 10.43 -14.77
N GLU A 237 15.70 9.48 -15.68
CA GLU A 237 15.34 9.75 -17.05
C GLU A 237 13.96 10.40 -17.15
N THR A 238 12.96 9.88 -16.41
CA THR A 238 11.62 10.46 -16.39
C THR A 238 11.61 11.83 -15.73
N ARG A 239 12.47 12.08 -14.73
CA ARG A 239 12.67 13.40 -14.10
C ARG A 239 13.25 14.41 -15.10
N THR A 240 14.27 14.02 -15.82
CA THR A 240 14.89 14.88 -16.85
C THR A 240 13.88 15.20 -17.96
N THR A 241 13.12 14.19 -18.40
CA THR A 241 12.06 14.35 -19.40
C THR A 241 10.95 15.29 -18.89
N SER A 242 10.47 15.11 -17.68
CA SER A 242 9.39 15.93 -17.11
C SER A 242 9.80 17.41 -16.94
N THR A 243 11.03 17.67 -16.47
CA THR A 243 11.55 19.04 -16.34
C THR A 243 11.80 19.71 -17.71
N GLY A 244 12.32 18.97 -18.68
CA GLY A 244 12.48 19.45 -20.06
C GLY A 244 11.14 19.78 -20.70
N LEU A 245 10.15 18.89 -20.51
CA LEU A 245 8.79 19.06 -20.99
C LEU A 245 8.09 20.28 -20.38
N LEU A 246 8.24 20.50 -19.07
CA LEU A 246 7.70 21.67 -18.38
C LEU A 246 8.27 22.96 -18.97
N SER A 247 9.59 23.05 -19.12
CA SER A 247 10.27 24.22 -19.67
C SER A 247 9.84 24.51 -21.10
N TRP A 248 9.71 23.47 -21.93
CA TRP A 248 9.23 23.60 -23.30
C TRP A 248 7.79 24.09 -23.36
N LEU A 249 6.89 23.53 -22.57
CA LEU A 249 5.48 23.93 -22.50
C LEU A 249 5.31 25.37 -21.99
N GLN A 250 6.05 25.75 -20.94
CA GLN A 250 6.03 27.13 -20.43
C GLN A 250 6.43 28.14 -21.50
N ASN A 251 7.47 27.84 -22.27
CA ASN A 251 7.92 28.71 -23.37
C ASN A 251 6.88 28.76 -24.49
N ARG A 252 6.35 27.63 -24.94
CA ARG A 252 5.38 27.53 -26.03
C ARG A 252 4.03 28.20 -25.69
N LEU A 253 3.54 27.98 -24.49
CA LEU A 253 2.26 28.50 -24.01
C LEU A 253 2.39 29.93 -23.41
N ALA A 254 3.61 30.48 -23.43
CA ALA A 254 3.96 31.78 -22.86
C ALA A 254 3.48 31.89 -21.39
N VAL A 255 3.91 30.95 -20.57
CA VAL A 255 3.72 30.89 -19.11
C VAL A 255 5.04 31.24 -18.45
N HIS A 256 4.99 32.02 -17.35
CA HIS A 256 6.20 32.40 -16.61
C HIS A 256 6.86 31.16 -16.00
N PRO A 257 8.20 31.00 -16.02
CA PRO A 257 8.88 29.82 -15.47
C PRO A 257 8.55 29.52 -13.99
N GLU A 258 8.27 30.57 -13.19
CA GLU A 258 7.90 30.44 -11.78
C GLU A 258 6.39 30.31 -11.55
N ASP A 259 5.58 30.30 -12.61
CA ASP A 259 4.13 30.13 -12.50
C ASP A 259 3.77 28.65 -12.44
N SER A 260 3.55 28.16 -11.23
CA SER A 260 3.19 26.76 -10.98
C SER A 260 1.74 26.42 -11.31
N GLU A 261 0.87 27.41 -11.54
CA GLU A 261 -0.56 27.21 -11.77
C GLU A 261 -0.96 27.25 -13.26
N GLY A 262 -0.09 27.76 -14.10
CA GLY A 262 -0.34 27.87 -15.54
C GLY A 262 -0.18 26.54 -16.28
N VAL A 263 0.85 25.79 -15.96
CA VAL A 263 1.18 24.46 -16.54
C VAL A 263 1.76 23.59 -15.46
N TRP A 264 1.24 22.36 -15.36
CA TRP A 264 1.80 21.28 -14.53
C TRP A 264 2.29 20.14 -15.38
N VAL A 265 3.43 19.64 -15.04
CA VAL A 265 3.95 18.37 -15.52
C VAL A 265 4.18 17.50 -14.30
N GLU A 266 3.31 16.52 -14.10
CA GLU A 266 3.32 15.61 -12.96
C GLU A 266 4.00 14.31 -13.37
N ASN A 267 5.08 13.96 -12.69
CA ASN A 267 5.80 12.70 -12.90
C ASN A 267 5.32 11.67 -11.87
N ARG A 268 4.45 10.76 -12.28
CA ARG A 268 3.87 9.73 -11.40
C ARG A 268 4.91 8.76 -10.84
N ASN A 269 6.06 8.61 -11.50
CA ASN A 269 7.16 7.80 -10.98
C ASN A 269 7.76 8.40 -9.72
N GLU A 270 7.92 9.72 -9.67
CA GLU A 270 8.42 10.42 -8.48
C GLU A 270 7.44 10.31 -7.31
N ASP A 271 6.14 10.47 -7.58
CA ASP A 271 5.12 10.31 -6.56
C ASP A 271 5.13 8.89 -5.98
N ALA A 272 5.20 7.87 -6.85
CA ALA A 272 5.27 6.47 -6.44
C ALA A 272 6.53 6.16 -5.61
N GLU A 273 7.69 6.74 -5.96
CA GLU A 273 8.92 6.60 -5.19
C GLU A 273 8.83 7.31 -3.84
N MET A 274 8.26 8.51 -3.81
CA MET A 274 8.04 9.24 -2.56
C MET A 274 7.16 8.44 -1.59
N PHE A 275 6.03 7.89 -2.06
CA PHE A 275 5.19 7.03 -1.24
C PHE A 275 5.92 5.78 -0.78
N ARG A 276 6.68 5.12 -1.66
CA ARG A 276 7.49 3.95 -1.30
C ARG A 276 8.50 4.29 -0.21
N SER A 277 9.17 5.43 -0.30
CA SER A 277 10.14 5.90 0.71
C SER A 277 9.46 6.18 2.05
N ILE A 278 8.27 6.79 2.05
CA ILE A 278 7.47 7.03 3.26
C ILE A 278 7.10 5.70 3.92
N PHE A 279 6.58 4.72 3.16
CA PHE A 279 6.22 3.41 3.70
C PHE A 279 7.42 2.63 4.22
N GLN A 280 8.57 2.72 3.55
CA GLN A 280 9.83 2.16 4.06
C GLN A 280 10.23 2.80 5.39
N GLY A 281 10.10 4.12 5.52
CA GLY A 281 10.34 4.84 6.78
C GLY A 281 9.39 4.41 7.91
N ILE A 282 8.09 4.28 7.60
CA ILE A 282 7.08 3.79 8.55
C ILE A 282 7.42 2.36 8.99
N ASN A 283 7.74 1.48 8.04
CA ASN A 283 8.09 0.10 8.34
C ASN A 283 9.36 0.01 9.22
N LEU A 284 10.40 0.78 8.91
CA LEU A 284 11.60 0.87 9.75
C LEU A 284 11.28 1.35 11.17
N PHE A 285 10.42 2.35 11.30
CA PHE A 285 9.98 2.86 12.60
C PHE A 285 9.20 1.80 13.41
N VAL A 286 8.30 1.08 12.76
CA VAL A 286 7.54 -0.03 13.39
C VAL A 286 8.49 -1.10 13.90
N TRP A 287 9.48 -1.51 13.08
CA TRP A 287 10.49 -2.48 13.49
C TRP A 287 11.35 -1.96 14.66
N PHE A 288 11.72 -0.69 14.64
CA PHE A 288 12.48 -0.07 15.74
C PHE A 288 11.69 -0.09 17.05
N VAL A 289 10.43 0.35 17.05
CA VAL A 289 9.55 0.32 18.23
C VAL A 289 9.32 -1.13 18.70
N GLY A 290 9.05 -2.04 17.75
CA GLY A 290 8.88 -3.45 18.04
C GLY A 290 10.12 -4.07 18.71
N LEU A 291 11.31 -3.79 18.19
CA LEU A 291 12.57 -4.26 18.78
C LEU A 291 12.77 -3.71 20.19
N MET A 292 12.50 -2.42 20.41
CA MET A 292 12.62 -1.80 21.74
C MET A 292 11.66 -2.42 22.75
N THR A 293 10.42 -2.70 22.36
CA THR A 293 9.45 -3.38 23.24
C THR A 293 9.83 -4.82 23.53
N LEU A 294 10.37 -5.54 22.55
CA LEU A 294 10.90 -6.90 22.78
C LEU A 294 12.10 -6.90 23.72
N LEU A 295 13.01 -5.95 23.59
CA LEU A 295 14.16 -5.80 24.52
C LEU A 295 13.70 -5.48 25.94
N ALA A 296 12.67 -4.64 26.11
CA ALA A 296 12.09 -4.38 27.41
C ALA A 296 11.49 -5.66 28.04
N GLY A 297 10.75 -6.45 27.25
CA GLY A 297 10.24 -7.77 27.66
C GLY A 297 11.37 -8.73 28.04
N ALA A 298 12.44 -8.76 27.25
CA ALA A 298 13.61 -9.59 27.51
C ALA A 298 14.31 -9.27 28.83
N MET A 299 14.43 -8.00 29.19
CA MET A 299 14.96 -7.59 30.50
C MET A 299 14.08 -8.13 31.64
N GLY A 300 12.76 -8.14 31.45
CA GLY A 300 11.82 -8.77 32.37
C GLY A 300 12.11 -10.26 32.56
N VAL A 301 12.31 -11.00 31.45
CA VAL A 301 12.66 -12.44 31.51
C VAL A 301 14.01 -12.65 32.19
N ALA A 302 15.05 -11.88 31.81
CA ALA A 302 16.36 -11.98 32.44
C ALA A 302 16.29 -11.80 33.95
N ASN A 303 15.49 -10.82 34.41
CA ASN A 303 15.32 -10.57 35.83
C ASN A 303 14.61 -11.72 36.56
N ILE A 304 13.56 -12.27 35.95
CA ILE A 304 12.86 -13.44 36.51
C ILE A 304 13.78 -14.64 36.57
N MET A 305 14.50 -14.95 35.48
CA MET A 305 15.41 -16.09 35.46
C MET A 305 16.55 -15.93 36.46
N ALA A 306 17.03 -14.72 36.72
CA ALA A 306 18.00 -14.48 37.77
C ALA A 306 17.47 -14.81 39.18
N ILE A 307 16.18 -14.58 39.43
CA ILE A 307 15.52 -14.94 40.68
C ILE A 307 15.28 -16.46 40.75
N VAL A 308 14.80 -17.07 39.70
CA VAL A 308 14.58 -18.52 39.61
C VAL A 308 15.88 -19.29 39.86
N VAL A 309 17.00 -18.82 39.26
CA VAL A 309 18.32 -19.42 39.52
C VAL A 309 18.72 -19.33 40.98
N ARG A 310 18.43 -18.21 41.68
CA ARG A 310 18.68 -18.08 43.12
C ARG A 310 17.77 -19.00 43.94
N GLU A 311 16.50 -19.08 43.64
CA GLU A 311 15.55 -19.97 44.35
C GLU A 311 15.93 -21.45 44.19
N ARG A 312 16.53 -21.82 43.02
CA ARG A 312 16.96 -23.20 42.71
C ARG A 312 18.44 -23.46 42.98
N THR A 313 19.15 -22.62 43.75
CA THR A 313 20.58 -22.72 44.00
C THR A 313 20.95 -24.09 44.59
N LYS A 314 20.18 -24.62 45.52
CA LYS A 314 20.41 -25.96 46.14
C LYS A 314 20.26 -27.10 45.10
N GLU A 315 19.22 -27.07 44.28
CA GLU A 315 18.97 -28.04 43.23
C GLU A 315 20.10 -28.08 42.19
N ILE A 316 20.53 -26.87 41.70
CA ILE A 316 21.65 -26.74 40.77
C ILE A 316 22.96 -27.23 41.41
N GLY A 317 23.17 -26.96 42.70
CA GLY A 317 24.31 -27.46 43.45
C GLY A 317 24.37 -28.99 43.54
N VAL A 318 23.24 -29.64 43.84
CA VAL A 318 23.10 -31.11 43.88
C VAL A 318 23.35 -31.72 42.50
N ARG A 319 22.75 -31.17 41.43
CA ARG A 319 22.99 -31.65 40.07
C ARG A 319 24.47 -31.57 39.66
N LYS A 320 25.15 -30.45 40.01
CA LYS A 320 26.58 -30.33 39.79
C LYS A 320 27.44 -31.32 40.58
N ALA A 321 27.04 -31.58 41.86
CA ALA A 321 27.69 -32.59 42.68
C ALA A 321 27.54 -34.01 42.10
N LEU A 322 26.43 -34.29 41.43
CA LEU A 322 26.17 -35.54 40.72
C LEU A 322 26.80 -35.62 39.31
N GLY A 323 27.58 -34.59 38.91
CA GLY A 323 28.32 -34.61 37.65
C GLY A 323 27.66 -33.92 36.46
N ALA A 324 26.60 -33.10 36.65
CA ALA A 324 26.01 -32.31 35.57
C ALA A 324 27.02 -31.30 35.01
N THR A 325 27.16 -31.27 33.68
CA THR A 325 28.03 -30.35 32.98
C THR A 325 27.46 -28.91 33.00
N SER A 326 28.38 -27.92 33.00
CA SER A 326 27.97 -26.52 32.93
C SER A 326 27.09 -26.23 31.70
N GLY A 327 27.36 -26.86 30.56
CA GLY A 327 26.57 -26.72 29.34
C GLY A 327 25.14 -27.26 29.49
N SER A 328 24.92 -28.34 30.26
CA SER A 328 23.58 -28.87 30.52
C SER A 328 22.73 -27.89 31.34
N ILE A 329 23.32 -27.25 32.36
CA ILE A 329 22.63 -26.24 33.19
C ILE A 329 22.29 -24.98 32.39
N VAL A 330 23.25 -24.49 31.61
CA VAL A 330 23.01 -23.34 30.70
C VAL A 330 21.89 -23.68 29.70
N GLY A 331 21.97 -24.85 29.06
CA GLY A 331 20.97 -25.30 28.10
C GLY A 331 19.55 -25.38 28.69
N GLN A 332 19.40 -25.82 29.93
CA GLN A 332 18.12 -25.89 30.62
C GLN A 332 17.55 -24.48 30.86
N ILE A 333 18.32 -23.55 31.40
CA ILE A 333 17.87 -22.15 31.68
C ILE A 333 17.52 -21.41 30.39
N VAL A 334 18.32 -21.59 29.33
CA VAL A 334 18.03 -21.03 28.02
C VAL A 334 16.74 -21.64 27.45
N GLN A 335 16.54 -22.92 27.54
CA GLN A 335 15.35 -23.62 27.08
C GLN A 335 14.08 -23.08 27.80
N GLU A 336 14.13 -22.93 29.14
CA GLU A 336 13.02 -22.39 29.94
C GLU A 336 12.66 -20.96 29.49
N SER A 337 13.66 -20.09 29.26
CA SER A 337 13.48 -18.73 28.81
C SER A 337 12.88 -18.65 27.40
N VAL A 338 13.40 -19.47 26.46
CA VAL A 338 12.92 -19.53 25.08
C VAL A 338 11.48 -20.01 25.01
N VAL A 339 11.13 -21.05 25.78
CA VAL A 339 9.74 -21.58 25.84
C VAL A 339 8.79 -20.49 26.35
N LEU A 340 9.15 -19.79 27.44
CA LEU A 340 8.33 -18.71 27.99
C LEU A 340 8.10 -17.60 26.95
N MET A 341 9.16 -17.18 26.27
CA MET A 341 9.08 -16.14 25.24
C MET A 341 8.26 -16.59 24.04
N LEU A 342 8.45 -17.82 23.55
CA LEU A 342 7.69 -18.34 22.43
C LEU A 342 6.19 -18.45 22.72
N VAL A 343 5.82 -19.01 23.87
CA VAL A 343 4.41 -19.12 24.28
C VAL A 343 3.79 -17.73 24.36
N SER A 344 4.45 -16.80 25.05
CA SER A 344 3.97 -15.42 25.18
C SER A 344 3.89 -14.71 23.83
N GLY A 345 4.89 -14.90 22.96
CA GLY A 345 4.93 -14.32 21.63
C GLY A 345 3.84 -14.87 20.72
N CYS A 346 3.57 -16.16 20.76
CA CYS A 346 2.45 -16.77 20.02
C CYS A 346 1.10 -16.21 20.47
N VAL A 347 0.89 -16.02 21.76
CA VAL A 347 -0.33 -15.39 22.30
C VAL A 347 -0.47 -13.96 21.75
N GLY A 348 0.59 -13.16 21.78
CA GLY A 348 0.60 -11.81 21.23
C GLY A 348 0.34 -11.76 19.73
N LEU A 349 0.96 -12.69 18.98
CA LEU A 349 0.76 -12.81 17.53
C LEU A 349 -0.68 -13.19 17.18
N ILE A 350 -1.23 -14.20 17.83
CA ILE A 350 -2.62 -14.63 17.60
C ILE A 350 -3.60 -13.49 17.93
N ALA A 351 -3.40 -12.83 19.07
CA ALA A 351 -4.23 -11.69 19.46
C ALA A 351 -4.13 -10.54 18.44
N GLY A 352 -2.93 -10.22 17.94
CA GLY A 352 -2.69 -9.19 16.94
C GLY A 352 -3.37 -9.51 15.61
N VAL A 353 -3.18 -10.72 15.09
CA VAL A 353 -3.82 -11.17 13.85
C VAL A 353 -5.34 -11.18 13.97
N TRP A 354 -5.86 -11.69 15.09
CA TRP A 354 -7.31 -11.69 15.35
C TRP A 354 -7.89 -10.27 15.40
N THR A 355 -7.19 -9.33 16.03
CA THR A 355 -7.59 -7.91 16.08
C THR A 355 -7.64 -7.32 14.68
N LEU A 356 -6.62 -7.54 13.85
CA LEU A 356 -6.58 -7.04 12.47
C LEU A 356 -7.70 -7.63 11.61
N GLN A 357 -7.95 -8.94 11.73
CA GLN A 357 -9.04 -9.60 11.01
C GLN A 357 -10.42 -9.09 11.42
N SER A 358 -10.60 -8.80 12.72
CA SER A 358 -11.85 -8.23 13.22
C SER A 358 -12.05 -6.79 12.78
N LEU A 359 -10.97 -6.03 12.58
CA LEU A 359 -11.00 -4.63 12.13
C LEU A 359 -11.19 -4.52 10.61
N ALA A 360 -10.68 -5.48 9.84
CA ALA A 360 -10.69 -5.44 8.37
C ALA A 360 -12.05 -5.10 7.74
N PRO A 361 -13.21 -5.67 8.18
CA PRO A 361 -14.51 -5.35 7.59
C PRO A 361 -14.98 -3.89 7.81
N TYR A 362 -14.46 -3.25 8.86
CA TYR A 362 -14.83 -1.88 9.23
C TYR A 362 -13.85 -0.83 8.68
N ALA A 363 -12.70 -1.28 8.22
CA ALA A 363 -11.57 -0.45 7.83
C ALA A 363 -11.42 -0.30 6.30
N ASP A 364 -12.36 -0.83 5.51
CA ASP A 364 -12.31 -0.77 4.05
C ASP A 364 -12.75 0.62 3.55
N HIS A 365 -11.78 1.54 3.47
CA HIS A 365 -11.93 2.92 3.02
C HIS A 365 -10.96 3.23 1.88
N GLU A 366 -11.20 4.34 1.17
CA GLU A 366 -10.48 4.74 -0.04
C GLU A 366 -8.94 4.74 0.12
N PHE A 367 -8.43 5.02 1.33
CA PHE A 367 -6.99 5.07 1.64
C PHE A 367 -6.52 3.95 2.59
N PHE A 368 -7.38 3.00 2.93
CA PHE A 368 -7.04 1.92 3.84
C PHE A 368 -7.77 0.66 3.42
N SER A 369 -7.05 -0.33 2.96
CA SER A 369 -7.64 -1.58 2.50
C SER A 369 -6.82 -2.78 2.94
N ASN A 370 -7.51 -3.86 3.28
CA ASN A 370 -6.96 -5.19 3.47
C ASN A 370 -5.73 -5.25 4.41
N PRO A 371 -5.86 -4.80 5.69
CA PRO A 371 -4.78 -4.87 6.64
C PRO A 371 -4.38 -6.33 6.88
N ARG A 372 -3.17 -6.70 6.52
CA ARG A 372 -2.64 -8.06 6.65
C ARG A 372 -1.23 -8.01 7.21
N VAL A 373 -0.91 -9.03 7.99
CA VAL A 373 0.48 -9.29 8.37
C VAL A 373 1.06 -10.29 7.37
N ASP A 374 2.19 -9.94 6.79
CA ASP A 374 2.91 -10.86 5.92
C ASP A 374 3.47 -12.02 6.76
N PHE A 375 3.34 -13.23 6.23
CA PHE A 375 3.81 -14.46 6.87
C PHE A 375 5.33 -14.42 7.16
N VAL A 376 6.10 -13.82 6.26
CA VAL A 376 7.55 -13.67 6.43
C VAL A 376 7.86 -12.76 7.62
N SER A 377 7.14 -11.66 7.75
CA SER A 377 7.28 -10.72 8.86
C SER A 377 6.90 -11.35 10.21
N ALA A 378 5.86 -12.18 10.24
CA ALA A 378 5.49 -12.91 11.45
C ALA A 378 6.58 -13.91 11.88
N ILE A 379 7.16 -14.66 10.94
CA ILE A 379 8.28 -15.58 11.22
C ILE A 379 9.52 -14.81 11.68
N LEU A 380 9.85 -13.70 11.03
CA LEU A 380 10.98 -12.87 11.43
C LEU A 380 10.80 -12.33 12.86
N ALA A 381 9.60 -11.85 13.21
CA ALA A 381 9.31 -11.39 14.57
C ALA A 381 9.52 -12.51 15.62
N LEU A 382 9.06 -13.73 15.34
CA LEU A 382 9.29 -14.88 16.21
C LEU A 382 10.77 -15.28 16.26
N GLY A 383 11.49 -15.22 15.14
CA GLY A 383 12.92 -15.49 15.08
C GLY A 383 13.75 -14.48 15.89
N ILE A 384 13.41 -13.20 15.81
CA ILE A 384 14.00 -12.14 16.63
C ILE A 384 13.68 -12.39 18.11
N LEU A 385 12.42 -12.71 18.43
CA LEU A 385 12.01 -13.03 19.79
C LEU A 385 12.82 -14.20 20.39
N MET A 386 13.00 -15.29 19.62
CA MET A 386 13.84 -16.40 20.04
C MET A 386 15.29 -15.97 20.29
N SER A 387 15.87 -15.21 19.40
CA SER A 387 17.25 -14.71 19.52
C SER A 387 17.43 -13.83 20.77
N VAL A 388 16.49 -12.93 20.99
CA VAL A 388 16.43 -12.08 22.18
C VAL A 388 16.24 -12.92 23.44
N GLY A 389 15.42 -13.99 23.37
CA GLY A 389 15.20 -14.96 24.45
C GLY A 389 16.49 -15.69 24.88
N VAL A 390 17.24 -16.17 23.91
CA VAL A 390 18.54 -16.80 24.15
C VAL A 390 19.51 -15.80 24.82
N LEU A 391 19.64 -14.61 24.24
CA LEU A 391 20.55 -13.59 24.75
C LEU A 391 20.20 -13.13 26.17
N SER A 392 18.91 -12.97 26.48
CA SER A 392 18.45 -12.54 27.80
C SER A 392 18.73 -13.61 28.89
N ALA A 393 18.71 -14.88 28.50
CA ALA A 393 18.96 -16.00 29.40
C ALA A 393 20.44 -16.23 29.72
N LEU A 394 21.37 -15.75 28.88
CA LEU A 394 22.79 -16.00 29.07
C LEU A 394 23.34 -15.43 30.38
N GLY A 395 22.90 -14.23 30.78
CA GLY A 395 23.31 -13.61 32.05
C GLY A 395 22.95 -14.45 33.29
N PRO A 396 21.66 -14.81 33.48
CA PRO A 396 21.24 -15.72 34.53
C PRO A 396 21.93 -17.10 34.47
N ALA A 397 22.08 -17.66 33.27
CA ALA A 397 22.69 -18.97 33.06
C ALA A 397 24.17 -19.00 33.44
N THR A 398 24.95 -17.97 33.14
CA THR A 398 26.31 -17.87 33.56
C THR A 398 26.46 -17.74 35.09
N ARG A 399 25.53 -17.08 35.76
CA ARG A 399 25.48 -17.05 37.24
C ARG A 399 25.19 -18.41 37.84
N ALA A 400 24.29 -19.19 37.24
CA ALA A 400 24.00 -20.56 37.68
C ALA A 400 25.26 -21.47 37.59
N VAL A 401 26.05 -21.29 36.54
CA VAL A 401 27.32 -22.01 36.38
C VAL A 401 28.34 -21.66 37.44
N SER A 402 28.37 -20.43 37.95
CA SER A 402 29.32 -20.02 38.97
C SER A 402 29.02 -20.52 40.39
N ILE A 403 27.85 -21.12 40.64
CA ILE A 403 27.46 -21.71 41.93
C ILE A 403 28.42 -22.87 42.25
N ARG A 404 29.08 -22.83 43.44
CA ARG A 404 29.93 -23.89 43.94
C ARG A 404 29.08 -24.93 44.71
N PRO A 405 29.19 -26.22 44.39
CA PRO A 405 28.37 -27.25 45.07
C PRO A 405 28.50 -27.23 46.60
N VAL A 406 29.69 -26.98 47.10
CA VAL A 406 29.97 -26.96 48.56
C VAL A 406 29.23 -25.78 49.24
N GLU A 407 29.17 -24.62 48.60
CA GLU A 407 28.48 -23.43 49.15
C GLU A 407 26.94 -23.62 49.09
N ALA A 408 26.43 -24.19 47.98
CA ALA A 408 25.00 -24.42 47.79
C ALA A 408 24.39 -25.44 48.76
N LEU A 409 25.21 -26.35 49.32
CA LEU A 409 24.76 -27.36 50.28
C LEU A 409 24.96 -26.90 51.75
N ARG A 410 25.71 -25.80 51.95
CA ARG A 410 26.05 -25.32 53.31
C ARG A 410 25.13 -24.19 53.78
N ASP A 411 24.45 -23.48 52.86
CA ASP A 411 23.47 -22.43 53.21
C ASP A 411 22.20 -23.09 53.79
N GLU A 412 22.06 -23.05 55.10
CA GLU A 412 20.83 -23.22 55.88
C GLU A 412 20.03 -21.92 55.93
#